data_3cc57a6a9f60173837763f1fe5d3ea76
#
_entry.id   3cc57a6a9f60173837763f1fe5d3ea76
#
_cell.length_a   1.000
_cell.length_b   1.000
_cell.length_c   1.000
_cell.angle_alpha   90.00
_cell.angle_beta   90.00
_cell.angle_gamma   90.00
#
_symmetry.space_group_name_H-M   'P 1'
#
loop_
_entity.id
_entity.type
_entity.pdbx_description
1 polymer ?
#
loop_
_entity_poly.entity_id
_entity_poly.type
_entity_poly.pdbx_seq_one_letter_code
_entity_poly.pdbx_strand_id
1 'polypeptide(L)'
;MFQRNIYMKLQDWSSNPSHKPLILRGARQVGKTTLVNEFSKEFENYIHLNLEREVEARIFEQSDSVEEILQLCCFQKKITLKEGRTLLFIDEIQNVPKAVSLLRYFYEDMPQLFVIAAGSRLQSLLKERISFPVGRVEYLQLAPCSFCEFLGAIGDTQYKEAIETATLPPLLHQEAIKRFNLYTLIGGMPEVVANYAAHKDLMKLQPIYNTLLMGYNEDVEKYAPTQLQTQIIRHILKTGWNKAGQTIKLGNFGDSSYNSKEVREAFGIMEKAFLLELVYPVTNVQAPVTSAFKRAPKLMWLDTGLVNFAANIQTELIGNKDIIDAWLGAIAEHIVAQELKVVANDHYIHHLNFWVRDKQGSNAEVDFIWQQGSMLIPIEVKSGHNAHLRSVQSFMDLSAGDTAIRIWSGPYSVDKVTTPNGKSFKLINLPFYYVNCLPLILKSVTGK
;
A
#
# COMPACT_ATOMS: atom_id res chain seq x y z
N MET A 1 7.15 -19.98 -4.63
CA MET A 1 6.80 -18.73 -3.92
C MET A 1 7.79 -17.68 -4.37
N PHE A 2 7.38 -16.43 -4.58
CA PHE A 2 8.28 -15.34 -4.99
C PHE A 2 8.64 -14.45 -3.79
N GLN A 3 9.81 -13.86 -3.83
CA GLN A 3 10.33 -13.02 -2.76
C GLN A 3 9.60 -11.67 -2.71
N ARG A 4 9.25 -11.21 -1.50
CA ARG A 4 8.68 -9.90 -1.24
C ARG A 4 9.76 -8.94 -0.72
N ASN A 5 9.75 -7.69 -1.17
CA ASN A 5 10.78 -6.70 -0.78
C ASN A 5 10.80 -6.45 0.74
N ILE A 6 9.65 -6.53 1.38
CA ILE A 6 9.53 -6.41 2.85
C ILE A 6 10.30 -7.50 3.62
N TYR A 7 10.70 -8.60 2.98
CA TYR A 7 11.47 -9.67 3.61
C TYR A 7 12.79 -9.16 4.17
N MET A 8 13.48 -8.27 3.46
CA MET A 8 14.72 -7.65 3.94
C MET A 8 14.50 -6.87 5.24
N LYS A 9 13.37 -6.17 5.38
CA LYS A 9 13.03 -5.45 6.61
C LYS A 9 12.76 -6.40 7.80
N LEU A 10 12.21 -7.59 7.54
CA LEU A 10 12.09 -8.63 8.56
C LEU A 10 13.47 -9.14 9.00
N GLN A 11 14.41 -9.28 8.07
CA GLN A 11 15.80 -9.65 8.40
C GLN A 11 16.50 -8.56 9.22
N ASP A 12 16.37 -7.28 8.82
CA ASP A 12 16.90 -6.13 9.56
C ASP A 12 16.32 -6.10 11.00
N TRP A 13 14.98 -6.26 11.11
CA TRP A 13 14.30 -6.33 12.39
C TRP A 13 14.84 -7.48 13.28
N SER A 14 14.99 -8.68 12.72
CA SER A 14 15.45 -9.85 13.46
C SER A 14 16.95 -9.84 13.78
N SER A 15 17.71 -8.99 13.12
CA SER A 15 19.13 -8.77 13.38
C SER A 15 19.37 -7.72 14.46
N ASN A 16 18.34 -6.95 14.83
CA ASN A 16 18.42 -5.93 15.88
C ASN A 16 18.37 -6.57 17.28
N PRO A 17 19.43 -6.46 18.11
CA PRO A 17 19.43 -7.02 19.47
C PRO A 17 18.35 -6.42 20.37
N SER A 18 17.87 -5.21 20.07
CA SER A 18 16.85 -4.49 20.82
C SER A 18 15.49 -4.51 20.09
N HIS A 19 15.24 -5.54 19.27
CA HIS A 19 13.98 -5.69 18.54
C HIS A 19 12.79 -5.72 19.49
N LYS A 20 11.66 -5.19 19.03
CA LYS A 20 10.38 -5.25 19.75
C LYS A 20 9.43 -6.20 19.02
N PRO A 21 8.40 -6.72 19.70
CA PRO A 21 7.33 -7.42 18.99
C PRO A 21 6.86 -6.64 17.76
N LEU A 22 6.82 -7.30 16.63
CA LEU A 22 6.49 -6.69 15.34
C LEU A 22 5.01 -6.87 15.01
N ILE A 23 4.32 -5.78 14.74
CA ILE A 23 2.95 -5.80 14.23
C ILE A 23 2.97 -5.67 12.72
N LEU A 24 2.63 -6.76 12.02
CA LEU A 24 2.51 -6.80 10.57
C LEU A 24 1.08 -6.44 10.15
N ARG A 25 0.91 -5.26 9.57
CA ARG A 25 -0.37 -4.73 9.10
C ARG A 25 -0.55 -4.92 7.60
N GLY A 26 -1.77 -4.79 7.12
CA GLY A 26 -2.12 -4.80 5.69
C GLY A 26 -3.49 -5.42 5.46
N ALA A 27 -4.03 -5.20 4.29
CA ALA A 27 -5.33 -5.74 3.89
C ALA A 27 -5.38 -7.27 4.04
N ARG A 28 -6.59 -7.81 4.03
CA ARG A 28 -6.78 -9.25 3.95
C ARG A 28 -6.24 -9.76 2.60
N GLN A 29 -5.63 -10.96 2.61
CA GLN A 29 -5.13 -11.67 1.42
C GLN A 29 -3.93 -11.00 0.70
N VAL A 30 -3.22 -10.04 1.34
CA VAL A 30 -1.94 -9.49 0.82
C VAL A 30 -0.73 -10.38 1.14
N GLY A 31 -0.94 -11.55 1.77
CA GLY A 31 0.10 -12.55 1.98
C GLY A 31 0.85 -12.47 3.30
N LYS A 32 0.29 -11.88 4.38
CA LYS A 32 0.93 -11.75 5.70
C LYS A 32 1.38 -13.09 6.28
N THR A 33 0.46 -14.04 6.40
CA THR A 33 0.72 -15.40 6.93
C THR A 33 1.77 -16.12 6.10
N THR A 34 1.68 -16.02 4.78
CA THR A 34 2.63 -16.63 3.84
C THR A 34 4.04 -16.06 3.99
N LEU A 35 4.16 -14.74 4.15
CA LEU A 35 5.42 -14.05 4.37
C LEU A 35 6.10 -14.51 5.67
N VAL A 36 5.33 -14.57 6.78
CA VAL A 36 5.88 -14.98 8.07
C VAL A 36 6.24 -16.47 8.08
N ASN A 37 5.45 -17.33 7.45
CA ASN A 37 5.79 -18.75 7.28
C ASN A 37 7.08 -18.96 6.47
N GLU A 38 7.35 -18.10 5.48
CA GLU A 38 8.63 -18.17 4.75
C GLU A 38 9.77 -17.67 5.62
N PHE A 39 9.57 -16.56 6.31
CA PHE A 39 10.56 -15.97 7.20
C PHE A 39 10.89 -16.86 8.40
N SER A 40 9.94 -17.68 8.86
CA SER A 40 10.16 -18.60 9.98
C SER A 40 11.26 -19.64 9.74
N LYS A 41 11.66 -19.87 8.49
CA LYS A 41 12.74 -20.79 8.13
C LYS A 41 14.12 -20.31 8.61
N GLU A 42 14.25 -19.04 9.00
CA GLU A 42 15.47 -18.48 9.58
C GLU A 42 15.59 -18.73 11.10
N PHE A 43 14.63 -19.46 11.70
CA PHE A 43 14.56 -19.73 13.13
C PHE A 43 14.60 -21.24 13.41
N GLU A 44 15.27 -21.64 14.49
CA GLU A 44 15.31 -23.03 14.96
C GLU A 44 13.97 -23.51 15.50
N ASN A 45 13.21 -22.58 16.07
CA ASN A 45 11.89 -22.87 16.61
C ASN A 45 10.86 -21.92 16.03
N TYR A 46 9.73 -22.47 15.59
CA TYR A 46 8.61 -21.74 15.08
C TYR A 46 7.30 -22.17 15.71
N ILE A 47 6.59 -21.21 16.31
CA ILE A 47 5.28 -21.44 16.93
C ILE A 47 4.29 -20.52 16.20
N HIS A 48 3.30 -21.12 15.53
CA HIS A 48 2.24 -20.38 14.83
C HIS A 48 0.89 -20.59 15.53
N LEU A 49 0.28 -19.49 15.95
CA LEU A 49 -1.07 -19.43 16.52
C LEU A 49 -1.97 -18.65 15.56
N ASN A 50 -3.13 -19.20 15.26
CA ASN A 50 -4.19 -18.50 14.53
C ASN A 50 -5.36 -18.23 15.48
N LEU A 51 -5.55 -16.99 15.91
CA LEU A 51 -6.57 -16.62 16.90
C LEU A 51 -8.01 -16.57 16.34
N GLU A 52 -8.23 -16.98 15.09
CA GLU A 52 -9.58 -17.37 14.64
C GLU A 52 -10.01 -18.75 15.19
N ARG A 53 -9.03 -19.56 15.61
CA ARG A 53 -9.31 -20.86 16.22
C ARG A 53 -9.50 -20.70 17.72
N GLU A 54 -10.71 -20.98 18.19
CA GLU A 54 -11.08 -20.82 19.61
C GLU A 54 -10.12 -21.51 20.58
N VAL A 55 -9.63 -22.70 20.24
CA VAL A 55 -8.69 -23.45 21.08
C VAL A 55 -7.35 -22.70 21.25
N GLU A 56 -6.87 -22.02 20.20
CA GLU A 56 -5.64 -21.26 20.23
C GLU A 56 -5.87 -19.88 20.89
N ALA A 57 -7.04 -19.28 20.70
CA ALA A 57 -7.43 -18.02 21.34
C ALA A 57 -7.51 -18.16 22.87
N ARG A 58 -8.03 -19.26 23.39
CA ARG A 58 -8.17 -19.54 24.83
C ARG A 58 -6.84 -19.57 25.60
N ILE A 59 -5.70 -19.82 24.93
CA ILE A 59 -4.38 -19.80 25.57
C ILE A 59 -4.15 -18.45 26.27
N PHE A 60 -4.49 -17.36 25.62
CA PHE A 60 -4.30 -16.01 26.13
C PHE A 60 -5.28 -15.63 27.25
N GLU A 61 -6.35 -16.40 27.45
CA GLU A 61 -7.32 -16.21 28.54
C GLU A 61 -6.88 -16.92 29.82
N GLN A 62 -6.05 -17.97 29.71
CA GLN A 62 -5.67 -18.84 30.79
C GLN A 62 -4.59 -18.26 31.71
N SER A 63 -3.73 -17.37 31.21
CA SER A 63 -2.65 -16.76 31.97
C SER A 63 -2.41 -15.31 31.56
N ASP A 64 -1.82 -14.53 32.49
CA ASP A 64 -1.25 -13.21 32.24
C ASP A 64 0.29 -13.27 32.12
N SER A 65 0.93 -14.40 32.51
CA SER A 65 2.35 -14.62 32.32
C SER A 65 2.65 -15.06 30.89
N VAL A 66 3.56 -14.33 30.22
CA VAL A 66 3.98 -14.64 28.86
C VAL A 66 4.82 -15.93 28.79
N GLU A 67 5.51 -16.28 29.84
CA GLU A 67 6.25 -17.55 29.99
C GLU A 67 5.28 -18.74 30.00
N GLU A 68 4.22 -18.66 30.85
CA GLU A 68 3.20 -19.70 30.91
C GLU A 68 2.46 -19.83 29.58
N ILE A 69 2.13 -18.70 28.92
CA ILE A 69 1.53 -18.68 27.58
C ILE A 69 2.43 -19.42 26.58
N LEU A 70 3.75 -19.13 26.57
CA LEU A 70 4.68 -19.83 25.68
C LEU A 70 4.71 -21.35 25.96
N GLN A 71 4.72 -21.74 27.24
CA GLN A 71 4.67 -23.17 27.63
C GLN A 71 3.37 -23.83 27.16
N LEU A 72 2.22 -23.18 27.31
CA LEU A 72 0.93 -23.67 26.83
C LEU A 72 0.91 -23.80 25.29
N CYS A 73 1.49 -22.82 24.58
CA CYS A 73 1.64 -22.89 23.13
C CYS A 73 2.46 -24.12 22.72
N CYS A 74 3.63 -24.32 23.35
CA CYS A 74 4.50 -25.47 23.08
C CYS A 74 3.80 -26.78 23.36
N PHE A 75 3.10 -26.90 24.49
CA PHE A 75 2.35 -28.09 24.86
C PHE A 75 1.24 -28.40 23.83
N GLN A 76 0.42 -27.39 23.49
CA GLN A 76 -0.70 -27.57 22.58
C GLN A 76 -0.24 -27.92 21.15
N LYS A 77 0.86 -27.29 20.68
CA LYS A 77 1.43 -27.56 19.36
C LYS A 77 2.36 -28.79 19.34
N LYS A 78 2.58 -29.42 20.49
CA LYS A 78 3.52 -30.56 20.65
C LYS A 78 4.94 -30.22 20.15
N ILE A 79 5.39 -29.00 20.45
CA ILE A 79 6.71 -28.49 20.08
C ILE A 79 7.62 -28.58 21.30
N THR A 80 8.78 -29.22 21.12
CA THR A 80 9.90 -29.15 22.08
C THR A 80 10.88 -28.11 21.56
N LEU A 81 11.10 -27.04 22.33
CA LEU A 81 12.04 -25.99 21.94
C LEU A 81 13.46 -26.55 21.93
N LYS A 82 14.16 -26.30 20.83
CA LYS A 82 15.58 -26.55 20.65
C LYS A 82 16.38 -25.31 21.09
N GLU A 83 17.64 -25.49 21.38
CA GLU A 83 18.56 -24.35 21.55
C GLU A 83 18.60 -23.53 20.26
N GLY A 84 18.51 -22.21 20.39
CA GLY A 84 18.50 -21.27 19.25
C GLY A 84 17.37 -20.25 19.29
N ARG A 85 17.19 -19.56 18.16
CA ARG A 85 16.22 -18.47 18.01
C ARG A 85 14.79 -19.02 17.89
N THR A 86 13.87 -18.40 18.61
CA THR A 86 12.45 -18.79 18.59
C THR A 86 11.58 -17.68 18.04
N LEU A 87 10.77 -17.98 17.03
CA LEU A 87 9.75 -17.09 16.48
C LEU A 87 8.36 -17.55 16.94
N LEU A 88 7.64 -16.67 17.62
CA LEU A 88 6.22 -16.79 17.91
C LEU A 88 5.44 -15.92 16.92
N PHE A 89 4.60 -16.56 16.11
CA PHE A 89 3.69 -15.87 15.19
C PHE A 89 2.26 -15.95 15.69
N ILE A 90 1.66 -14.79 15.94
CA ILE A 90 0.28 -14.63 16.41
C ILE A 90 -0.54 -14.04 15.25
N ASP A 91 -1.21 -14.90 14.51
CA ASP A 91 -2.03 -14.49 13.38
C ASP A 91 -3.46 -14.16 13.83
N GLU A 92 -4.09 -13.18 13.15
CA GLU A 92 -5.42 -12.64 13.43
C GLU A 92 -5.58 -12.17 14.90
N ILE A 93 -4.52 -11.51 15.42
CA ILE A 93 -4.41 -11.11 16.84
C ILE A 93 -5.57 -10.22 17.32
N GLN A 94 -6.26 -9.50 16.42
CA GLN A 94 -7.41 -8.67 16.79
C GLN A 94 -8.60 -9.47 17.33
N ASN A 95 -8.65 -10.78 17.14
CA ASN A 95 -9.72 -11.60 17.69
C ASN A 95 -9.61 -11.81 19.20
N VAL A 96 -8.42 -11.55 19.77
CA VAL A 96 -8.16 -11.64 21.22
C VAL A 96 -7.52 -10.35 21.72
N PRO A 97 -8.30 -9.36 22.17
CA PRO A 97 -7.81 -8.07 22.66
C PRO A 97 -6.73 -8.18 23.74
N LYS A 98 -6.83 -9.19 24.61
CA LYS A 98 -5.83 -9.47 25.64
C LYS A 98 -4.46 -9.80 25.04
N ALA A 99 -4.40 -10.54 23.93
CA ALA A 99 -3.14 -10.88 23.26
C ALA A 99 -2.39 -9.62 22.77
N VAL A 100 -3.14 -8.59 22.32
CA VAL A 100 -2.54 -7.30 21.91
C VAL A 100 -1.90 -6.60 23.11
N SER A 101 -2.55 -6.60 24.26
CA SER A 101 -2.02 -5.99 25.50
C SER A 101 -0.77 -6.72 25.98
N LEU A 102 -0.71 -8.05 25.82
CA LEU A 102 0.41 -8.90 26.22
C LEU A 102 1.66 -8.73 25.37
N LEU A 103 1.58 -8.11 24.18
CA LEU A 103 2.77 -7.79 23.38
C LEU A 103 3.79 -6.94 24.15
N ARG A 104 3.31 -6.10 25.09
CA ARG A 104 4.19 -5.34 25.97
C ARG A 104 5.04 -6.26 26.86
N TYR A 105 4.43 -7.29 27.46
CA TYR A 105 5.10 -8.19 28.37
C TYR A 105 6.04 -9.16 27.64
N PHE A 106 5.73 -9.57 26.41
CA PHE A 106 6.70 -10.28 25.57
C PHE A 106 7.98 -9.47 25.35
N TYR A 107 7.87 -8.14 25.20
CA TYR A 107 9.04 -7.27 25.08
C TYR A 107 9.81 -7.11 26.41
N GLU A 108 9.08 -6.91 27.53
CA GLU A 108 9.68 -6.59 28.82
C GLU A 108 10.26 -7.83 29.53
N ASP A 109 9.56 -8.97 29.48
CA ASP A 109 9.88 -10.17 30.22
C ASP A 109 10.62 -11.24 29.39
N MET A 110 10.44 -11.25 28.06
CA MET A 110 11.03 -12.23 27.16
C MET A 110 11.74 -11.60 25.95
N PRO A 111 12.73 -10.71 26.16
CA PRO A 111 13.37 -9.94 25.08
C PRO A 111 14.10 -10.80 24.03
N GLN A 112 14.43 -12.07 24.38
CA GLN A 112 15.05 -13.05 23.47
C GLN A 112 14.06 -13.70 22.51
N LEU A 113 12.74 -13.58 22.76
CA LEU A 113 11.70 -14.17 21.92
C LEU A 113 11.34 -13.22 20.79
N PHE A 114 11.42 -13.71 19.55
CA PHE A 114 10.94 -12.96 18.41
C PHE A 114 9.43 -13.14 18.27
N VAL A 115 8.68 -12.05 18.31
CA VAL A 115 7.22 -12.08 18.23
C VAL A 115 6.77 -11.28 17.01
N ILE A 116 6.04 -11.93 16.11
CA ILE A 116 5.31 -11.26 15.01
C ILE A 116 3.82 -11.44 15.28
N ALA A 117 3.10 -10.33 15.33
CA ALA A 117 1.64 -10.32 15.40
C ALA A 117 1.07 -9.80 14.08
N ALA A 118 0.13 -10.51 13.48
CA ALA A 118 -0.53 -10.07 12.26
C ALA A 118 -2.03 -9.90 12.44
N GLY A 119 -2.59 -8.91 11.73
CA GLY A 119 -4.03 -8.69 11.70
C GLY A 119 -4.44 -7.62 10.71
N SER A 120 -5.58 -7.82 10.08
CA SER A 120 -6.14 -6.87 9.10
C SER A 120 -6.97 -5.75 9.76
N ARG A 121 -7.37 -5.90 11.04
CA ARG A 121 -8.30 -5.00 11.76
C ARG A 121 -7.74 -4.40 13.05
N LEU A 122 -6.44 -4.47 13.26
CA LEU A 122 -5.82 -3.99 14.51
C LEU A 122 -6.17 -2.54 14.87
N GLN A 123 -6.37 -1.67 13.85
CA GLN A 123 -6.77 -0.28 14.08
C GLN A 123 -8.22 -0.12 14.61
N SER A 124 -9.07 -1.12 14.43
CA SER A 124 -10.45 -1.07 14.98
C SER A 124 -10.47 -1.29 16.48
N LEU A 125 -9.50 -2.02 17.04
CA LEU A 125 -9.36 -2.28 18.49
C LEU A 125 -9.06 -1.02 19.30
N LEU A 126 -8.54 0.04 18.69
CA LEU A 126 -8.27 1.32 19.37
C LEU A 126 -9.55 1.96 19.95
N LYS A 127 -10.75 1.51 19.54
CA LYS A 127 -12.02 1.97 20.11
C LYS A 127 -12.43 1.22 21.38
N GLU A 128 -11.86 0.07 21.69
CA GLU A 128 -12.31 -0.84 22.74
C GLU A 128 -11.60 -0.65 24.10
N ARG A 129 -11.04 0.53 24.39
CA ARG A 129 -10.29 0.81 25.66
C ARG A 129 -9.14 -0.17 25.96
N ILE A 130 -8.60 -0.82 24.93
CA ILE A 130 -7.47 -1.73 25.07
C ILE A 130 -6.21 -0.89 25.26
N SER A 131 -5.39 -1.27 26.25
CA SER A 131 -4.05 -0.69 26.45
C SER A 131 -3.15 -1.13 25.29
N PHE A 132 -3.07 -0.29 24.26
CA PHE A 132 -2.16 -0.55 23.15
C PHE A 132 -0.71 -0.36 23.62
N PRO A 133 0.22 -1.26 23.29
CA PRO A 133 1.59 -1.24 23.82
C PRO A 133 2.46 -0.16 23.15
N VAL A 134 2.10 1.12 23.36
CA VAL A 134 2.81 2.27 22.80
C VAL A 134 4.28 2.26 23.20
N GLY A 135 5.17 2.38 22.19
CA GLY A 135 6.62 2.37 22.40
C GLY A 135 7.24 0.99 22.70
N ARG A 136 6.43 -0.09 22.78
CA ARG A 136 6.84 -1.48 23.05
C ARG A 136 6.69 -2.40 21.84
N VAL A 137 6.26 -1.88 20.71
CA VAL A 137 6.08 -2.63 19.45
C VAL A 137 6.63 -1.83 18.29
N GLU A 138 6.99 -2.55 17.23
CA GLU A 138 7.33 -2.02 15.91
C GLU A 138 6.23 -2.34 14.92
N TYR A 139 6.21 -1.62 13.79
CA TYR A 139 5.17 -1.78 12.78
C TYR A 139 5.78 -1.95 11.41
N LEU A 140 5.28 -2.93 10.66
CA LEU A 140 5.48 -3.03 9.23
C LEU A 140 4.13 -3.13 8.53
N GLN A 141 4.04 -2.57 7.34
CA GLN A 141 2.84 -2.66 6.52
C GLN A 141 3.14 -3.45 5.25
N LEU A 142 2.35 -4.50 5.01
CA LEU A 142 2.41 -5.29 3.78
C LEU A 142 1.33 -4.77 2.81
N ALA A 143 1.78 -4.25 1.67
CA ALA A 143 0.95 -3.84 0.55
C ALA A 143 0.78 -4.99 -0.46
N PRO A 144 -0.08 -4.88 -1.50
CA PRO A 144 0.00 -5.71 -2.69
C PRO A 144 1.41 -5.72 -3.30
N CYS A 145 1.69 -6.66 -4.17
CA CYS A 145 3.00 -6.76 -4.83
C CYS A 145 3.28 -5.51 -5.67
N SER A 146 4.48 -4.98 -5.56
CA SER A 146 4.96 -3.92 -6.44
C SER A 146 5.28 -4.45 -7.85
N PHE A 147 5.54 -3.53 -8.79
CA PHE A 147 5.97 -3.92 -10.12
C PHE A 147 7.25 -4.75 -10.12
N CYS A 148 8.24 -4.41 -9.30
CA CYS A 148 9.48 -5.18 -9.17
C CYS A 148 9.23 -6.58 -8.58
N GLU A 149 8.35 -6.70 -7.58
CA GLU A 149 7.93 -8.01 -7.05
C GLU A 149 7.17 -8.84 -8.09
N PHE A 150 6.32 -8.20 -8.89
CA PHE A 150 5.64 -8.84 -10.03
C PHE A 150 6.63 -9.39 -11.06
N LEU A 151 7.64 -8.59 -11.46
CA LEU A 151 8.69 -9.06 -12.38
C LEU A 151 9.42 -10.28 -11.82
N GLY A 152 9.79 -10.24 -10.54
CA GLY A 152 10.42 -11.40 -9.87
C GLY A 152 9.52 -12.63 -9.86
N ALA A 153 8.22 -12.46 -9.62
CA ALA A 153 7.25 -13.55 -9.61
C ALA A 153 7.08 -14.22 -10.99
N ILE A 154 7.09 -13.42 -12.06
CA ILE A 154 6.93 -13.96 -13.44
C ILE A 154 8.22 -14.49 -14.04
N GLY A 155 9.37 -14.37 -13.34
CA GLY A 155 10.68 -14.86 -13.77
C GLY A 155 11.53 -13.84 -14.56
N ASP A 156 11.08 -12.58 -14.69
CA ASP A 156 11.78 -11.50 -15.40
C ASP A 156 12.84 -10.83 -14.48
N THR A 157 13.74 -11.61 -13.89
CA THR A 157 14.72 -11.16 -12.88
C THR A 157 15.68 -10.11 -13.42
N GLN A 158 16.12 -10.22 -14.68
CA GLN A 158 17.02 -9.23 -15.31
C GLN A 158 16.35 -7.85 -15.41
N TYR A 159 15.05 -7.80 -15.77
CA TYR A 159 14.30 -6.54 -15.78
C TYR A 159 14.11 -6.01 -14.36
N LYS A 160 13.79 -6.86 -13.39
CA LYS A 160 13.68 -6.49 -11.99
C LYS A 160 14.95 -5.79 -11.50
N GLU A 161 16.11 -6.44 -11.63
CA GLU A 161 17.41 -5.91 -11.18
C GLU A 161 17.77 -4.59 -11.87
N ALA A 162 17.61 -4.52 -13.20
CA ALA A 162 17.92 -3.33 -13.98
C ALA A 162 16.98 -2.15 -13.62
N ILE A 163 15.73 -2.44 -13.28
CA ILE A 163 14.77 -1.42 -12.85
C ILE A 163 15.07 -0.99 -11.41
N GLU A 164 15.29 -1.89 -10.47
CA GLU A 164 15.59 -1.56 -9.06
C GLU A 164 16.86 -0.71 -8.92
N THR A 165 17.81 -0.87 -9.83
CA THR A 165 19.06 -0.09 -9.85
C THR A 165 19.01 1.12 -10.80
N ALA A 166 17.88 1.36 -11.46
CA ALA A 166 17.70 2.41 -12.47
C ALA A 166 18.74 2.36 -13.61
N THR A 167 19.14 1.17 -14.01
CA THR A 167 20.19 0.93 -15.04
C THR A 167 19.65 0.27 -16.31
N LEU A 168 18.32 0.25 -16.51
CA LEU A 168 17.73 -0.38 -17.70
C LEU A 168 18.21 0.32 -18.98
N PRO A 169 18.79 -0.44 -19.95
CA PRO A 169 19.20 0.14 -21.22
C PRO A 169 18.04 0.82 -21.95
N PRO A 170 18.23 2.03 -22.52
CA PRO A 170 17.16 2.76 -23.21
C PRO A 170 16.47 1.97 -24.33
N LEU A 171 17.18 1.06 -24.99
CA LEU A 171 16.64 0.19 -26.04
C LEU A 171 15.54 -0.74 -25.52
N LEU A 172 15.55 -1.08 -24.22
CA LEU A 172 14.57 -1.96 -23.58
C LEU A 172 13.36 -1.22 -23.01
N HIS A 173 13.30 0.10 -23.19
CA HIS A 173 12.21 0.94 -22.68
C HIS A 173 10.82 0.42 -23.05
N GLN A 174 10.58 0.14 -24.33
CA GLN A 174 9.27 -0.32 -24.81
C GLN A 174 8.87 -1.67 -24.22
N GLU A 175 9.83 -2.57 -24.02
CA GLU A 175 9.58 -3.86 -23.41
C GLU A 175 9.28 -3.73 -21.90
N ALA A 176 9.89 -2.77 -21.21
CA ALA A 176 9.58 -2.46 -19.82
C ALA A 176 8.18 -1.84 -19.68
N ILE A 177 7.77 -0.95 -20.59
CA ILE A 177 6.41 -0.38 -20.63
C ILE A 177 5.36 -1.49 -20.84
N LYS A 178 5.60 -2.45 -21.76
CA LYS A 178 4.67 -3.58 -21.98
C LYS A 178 4.48 -4.41 -20.68
N ARG A 179 5.56 -4.65 -19.94
CA ARG A 179 5.51 -5.37 -18.65
C ARG A 179 4.78 -4.57 -17.59
N PHE A 180 5.01 -3.26 -17.55
CA PHE A 180 4.31 -2.39 -16.63
C PHE A 180 2.80 -2.33 -16.96
N ASN A 181 2.42 -2.25 -18.24
CA ASN A 181 1.03 -2.29 -18.67
C ASN A 181 0.36 -3.62 -18.29
N LEU A 182 1.07 -4.75 -18.43
CA LEU A 182 0.60 -6.05 -17.99
C LEU A 182 0.38 -6.08 -16.46
N TYR A 183 1.32 -5.56 -15.69
CA TYR A 183 1.17 -5.42 -14.24
C TYR A 183 -0.01 -4.51 -13.88
N THR A 184 -0.18 -3.38 -14.56
CA THR A 184 -1.32 -2.49 -14.35
C THR A 184 -2.66 -3.19 -14.61
N LEU A 185 -2.72 -4.09 -15.60
CA LEU A 185 -3.90 -4.89 -15.89
C LEU A 185 -4.20 -5.92 -14.79
N ILE A 186 -3.16 -6.65 -14.34
CA ILE A 186 -3.27 -7.76 -13.39
C ILE A 186 -3.33 -7.24 -11.94
N GLY A 187 -2.65 -6.15 -11.63
CA GLY A 187 -2.47 -5.68 -10.25
C GLY A 187 -1.43 -6.49 -9.47
N GLY A 188 -1.38 -6.20 -8.17
CA GLY A 188 -0.40 -6.75 -7.23
C GLY A 188 -0.96 -7.73 -6.20
N MET A 189 -2.22 -8.19 -6.30
CA MET A 189 -2.73 -9.18 -5.33
C MET A 189 -1.94 -10.49 -5.43
N PRO A 190 -1.32 -10.98 -4.33
CA PRO A 190 -0.33 -12.07 -4.41
C PRO A 190 -0.85 -13.36 -5.02
N GLU A 191 -2.09 -13.74 -4.75
CA GLU A 191 -2.70 -14.95 -5.31
C GLU A 191 -2.90 -14.81 -6.82
N VAL A 192 -3.31 -13.61 -7.27
CA VAL A 192 -3.47 -13.29 -8.69
C VAL A 192 -2.12 -13.33 -9.39
N VAL A 193 -1.10 -12.68 -8.82
CA VAL A 193 0.27 -12.66 -9.35
C VAL A 193 0.85 -14.07 -9.43
N ALA A 194 0.70 -14.89 -8.38
CA ALA A 194 1.18 -16.26 -8.34
C ALA A 194 0.50 -17.15 -9.39
N ASN A 195 -0.82 -17.01 -9.56
CA ASN A 195 -1.56 -17.76 -10.57
C ASN A 195 -1.13 -17.37 -11.98
N TYR A 196 -1.02 -16.05 -12.25
CA TYR A 196 -0.51 -15.59 -13.54
C TYR A 196 0.93 -16.07 -13.81
N ALA A 197 1.80 -16.02 -12.80
CA ALA A 197 3.17 -16.50 -12.92
C ALA A 197 3.24 -17.98 -13.34
N ALA A 198 2.35 -18.80 -12.79
CA ALA A 198 2.29 -20.23 -13.06
C ALA A 198 1.67 -20.57 -14.43
N HIS A 199 0.66 -19.83 -14.86
CA HIS A 199 -0.16 -20.22 -16.01
C HIS A 199 -0.04 -19.30 -17.22
N LYS A 200 0.36 -18.04 -17.03
CA LYS A 200 0.41 -16.98 -18.09
C LYS A 200 -0.93 -16.79 -18.81
N ASP A 201 -2.03 -17.02 -18.10
CA ASP A 201 -3.40 -17.01 -18.64
C ASP A 201 -4.25 -16.01 -17.82
N LEU A 202 -4.69 -14.93 -18.46
CA LEU A 202 -5.50 -13.88 -17.84
C LEU A 202 -6.92 -14.36 -17.50
N MET A 203 -7.46 -15.31 -18.26
CA MET A 203 -8.82 -15.82 -18.02
C MET A 203 -8.92 -16.62 -16.72
N LYS A 204 -7.83 -17.26 -16.30
CA LYS A 204 -7.77 -17.99 -15.02
C LYS A 204 -7.77 -17.07 -13.79
N LEU A 205 -7.58 -15.76 -13.95
CA LEU A 205 -7.57 -14.81 -12.86
C LEU A 205 -8.98 -14.39 -12.41
N GLN A 206 -9.98 -14.48 -13.28
CA GLN A 206 -11.35 -14.04 -13.00
C GLN A 206 -11.97 -14.69 -11.76
N PRO A 207 -11.88 -16.02 -11.55
CA PRO A 207 -12.41 -16.65 -10.34
C PRO A 207 -11.74 -16.14 -9.06
N ILE A 208 -10.42 -15.80 -9.13
CA ILE A 208 -9.66 -15.29 -8.00
C ILE A 208 -10.16 -13.89 -7.63
N TYR A 209 -10.30 -12.99 -8.60
CA TYR A 209 -10.86 -11.65 -8.34
C TYR A 209 -12.27 -11.73 -7.77
N ASN A 210 -13.14 -12.58 -8.31
CA ASN A 210 -14.47 -12.79 -7.76
C ASN A 210 -14.42 -13.21 -6.29
N THR A 211 -13.58 -14.19 -5.94
CA THR A 211 -13.41 -14.65 -4.56
C THR A 211 -12.91 -13.54 -3.65
N LEU A 212 -11.94 -12.73 -4.12
CA LEU A 212 -11.42 -11.57 -3.37
C LEU A 212 -12.53 -10.55 -3.08
N LEU A 213 -13.28 -10.14 -4.12
CA LEU A 213 -14.34 -9.14 -3.97
C LEU A 213 -15.52 -9.65 -3.12
N MET A 214 -15.89 -10.90 -3.27
CA MET A 214 -16.90 -11.53 -2.41
C MET A 214 -16.43 -11.57 -0.95
N GLY A 215 -15.18 -11.96 -0.70
CA GLY A 215 -14.61 -11.99 0.64
C GLY A 215 -14.58 -10.58 1.29
N TYR A 216 -14.23 -9.54 0.54
CA TYR A 216 -14.29 -8.17 1.07
C TYR A 216 -15.72 -7.74 1.39
N ASN A 217 -16.70 -8.11 0.58
CA ASN A 217 -18.11 -7.79 0.82
C ASN A 217 -18.70 -8.54 2.03
N GLU A 218 -18.33 -9.81 2.22
CA GLU A 218 -18.73 -10.61 3.39
C GLU A 218 -18.09 -10.09 4.69
N ASP A 219 -16.82 -9.66 4.62
CA ASP A 219 -16.13 -9.13 5.78
C ASP A 219 -16.66 -7.76 6.27
N VAL A 220 -17.50 -7.08 5.49
CA VAL A 220 -18.08 -5.79 5.89
C VAL A 220 -18.78 -5.88 7.26
N GLU A 221 -19.48 -6.98 7.54
CA GLU A 221 -20.16 -7.19 8.82
C GLU A 221 -19.21 -7.25 10.01
N LYS A 222 -17.96 -7.68 9.76
CA LYS A 222 -16.91 -7.73 10.78
C LYS A 222 -16.28 -6.35 11.04
N TYR A 223 -16.36 -5.42 10.06
CA TYR A 223 -15.74 -4.09 10.16
C TYR A 223 -16.72 -3.03 10.64
N ALA A 224 -17.98 -3.11 10.22
CA ALA A 224 -18.99 -2.10 10.44
C ALA A 224 -19.62 -2.25 11.83
N PRO A 225 -19.55 -1.21 12.70
CA PRO A 225 -20.13 -1.28 14.05
C PRO A 225 -21.66 -1.19 14.06
N THR A 226 -22.29 -0.77 12.95
CA THR A 226 -23.75 -0.62 12.85
C THR A 226 -24.27 -1.12 11.51
N GLN A 227 -25.55 -1.49 11.48
CA GLN A 227 -26.23 -1.92 10.25
C GLN A 227 -26.21 -0.82 9.16
N LEU A 228 -26.37 0.44 9.55
CA LEU A 228 -26.29 1.57 8.61
C LEU A 228 -24.91 1.63 7.95
N GLN A 229 -23.83 1.52 8.71
CA GLN A 229 -22.48 1.53 8.16
C GLN A 229 -22.20 0.32 7.28
N THR A 230 -22.74 -0.86 7.63
CA THR A 230 -22.71 -2.04 6.74
C THR A 230 -23.33 -1.73 5.37
N GLN A 231 -24.52 -1.12 5.37
CA GLN A 231 -25.21 -0.74 4.12
C GLN A 231 -24.41 0.28 3.30
N ILE A 232 -23.84 1.31 3.96
CA ILE A 232 -23.04 2.32 3.27
C ILE A 232 -21.77 1.72 2.68
N ILE A 233 -21.04 0.88 3.43
CA ILE A 233 -19.83 0.24 2.94
C ILE A 233 -20.15 -0.68 1.74
N ARG A 234 -21.22 -1.47 1.80
CA ARG A 234 -21.68 -2.28 0.66
C ARG A 234 -22.04 -1.42 -0.55
N HIS A 235 -22.66 -0.26 -0.33
CA HIS A 235 -22.94 0.69 -1.39
C HIS A 235 -21.66 1.25 -2.00
N ILE A 236 -20.67 1.61 -1.19
CA ILE A 236 -19.34 2.06 -1.65
C ILE A 236 -18.64 0.95 -2.47
N LEU A 237 -18.66 -0.31 -1.98
CA LEU A 237 -18.11 -1.45 -2.70
C LEU A 237 -18.83 -1.73 -4.04
N LYS A 238 -20.11 -1.39 -4.14
CA LYS A 238 -20.88 -1.56 -5.37
C LYS A 238 -20.62 -0.46 -6.40
N THR A 239 -20.41 0.80 -5.97
CA THR A 239 -20.43 1.97 -6.86
C THR A 239 -19.07 2.68 -6.97
N GLY A 240 -18.15 2.41 -6.08
CA GLY A 240 -16.91 3.18 -5.94
C GLY A 240 -15.77 2.80 -6.87
N TRP A 241 -15.78 1.61 -7.45
CA TRP A 241 -14.66 1.14 -8.29
C TRP A 241 -14.44 2.03 -9.52
N ASN A 242 -15.52 2.50 -10.15
CA ASN A 242 -15.48 3.43 -11.29
C ASN A 242 -14.99 4.84 -10.92
N LYS A 243 -14.74 5.11 -9.64
CA LYS A 243 -14.21 6.38 -9.11
C LYS A 243 -12.74 6.27 -8.70
N ALA A 244 -12.08 5.16 -9.01
CA ALA A 244 -10.67 4.99 -8.74
C ALA A 244 -9.84 6.09 -9.39
N GLY A 245 -8.90 6.69 -8.65
CA GLY A 245 -8.06 7.79 -9.10
C GLY A 245 -8.76 9.15 -9.21
N GLN A 246 -10.07 9.23 -9.03
CA GLN A 246 -10.85 10.47 -9.21
C GLN A 246 -11.10 11.18 -7.89
N THR A 247 -11.24 12.51 -7.97
CA THR A 247 -11.75 13.33 -6.87
C THR A 247 -13.24 13.04 -6.64
N ILE A 248 -13.61 12.72 -5.39
CA ILE A 248 -14.96 12.31 -5.02
C ILE A 248 -15.65 13.31 -4.09
N LYS A 249 -16.97 13.42 -4.23
CA LYS A 249 -17.83 14.07 -3.22
C LYS A 249 -18.31 13.01 -2.24
N LEU A 250 -18.20 13.28 -0.93
CA LEU A 250 -18.63 12.34 0.09
C LEU A 250 -20.16 12.34 0.27
N GLY A 251 -20.80 13.50 0.23
CA GLY A 251 -22.27 13.57 0.28
C GLY A 251 -22.89 13.00 -0.99
N ASN A 252 -23.93 12.19 -0.84
CA ASN A 252 -24.64 11.50 -1.91
C ASN A 252 -23.71 10.64 -2.80
N PHE A 253 -22.69 10.04 -2.20
CA PHE A 253 -21.72 9.21 -2.93
C PHE A 253 -22.42 8.06 -3.66
N GLY A 254 -22.09 7.90 -4.96
CA GLY A 254 -22.67 6.85 -5.81
C GLY A 254 -24.19 6.98 -5.97
N ASP A 255 -24.71 8.22 -6.06
CA ASP A 255 -26.14 8.56 -6.20
C ASP A 255 -27.01 8.07 -5.03
N SER A 256 -26.42 7.96 -3.84
CA SER A 256 -27.12 7.60 -2.60
C SER A 256 -27.75 8.81 -1.91
N SER A 257 -28.62 8.55 -0.94
CA SER A 257 -29.17 9.57 -0.03
C SER A 257 -28.33 9.79 1.23
N TYR A 258 -27.18 9.11 1.37
CA TYR A 258 -26.33 9.21 2.56
C TYR A 258 -25.65 10.57 2.66
N ASN A 259 -25.57 11.11 3.87
CA ASN A 259 -24.92 12.39 4.10
C ASN A 259 -23.37 12.25 4.18
N SER A 260 -22.67 13.39 4.06
CA SER A 260 -21.19 13.41 4.03
C SER A 260 -20.53 12.85 5.28
N LYS A 261 -21.18 12.93 6.46
CA LYS A 261 -20.62 12.42 7.72
C LYS A 261 -20.66 10.89 7.74
N GLU A 262 -21.80 10.31 7.40
CA GLU A 262 -22.00 8.86 7.35
C GLU A 262 -21.05 8.20 6.35
N VAL A 263 -20.95 8.78 5.15
CA VAL A 263 -20.06 8.30 4.09
C VAL A 263 -18.58 8.43 4.50
N ARG A 264 -18.17 9.54 5.15
CA ARG A 264 -16.82 9.72 5.68
C ARG A 264 -16.46 8.67 6.71
N GLU A 265 -17.37 8.36 7.63
CA GLU A 265 -17.17 7.31 8.64
C GLU A 265 -17.00 5.94 7.99
N ALA A 266 -17.81 5.61 6.98
CA ALA A 266 -17.69 4.36 6.22
C ALA A 266 -16.35 4.26 5.48
N PHE A 267 -15.92 5.31 4.77
CA PHE A 267 -14.59 5.36 4.17
C PHE A 267 -13.48 5.18 5.21
N GLY A 268 -13.58 5.85 6.36
CA GLY A 268 -12.59 5.71 7.44
C GLY A 268 -12.51 4.28 8.02
N ILE A 269 -13.60 3.51 7.99
CA ILE A 269 -13.58 2.08 8.34
C ILE A 269 -12.83 1.30 7.27
N MET A 270 -13.09 1.57 5.99
CA MET A 270 -12.42 0.88 4.87
C MET A 270 -10.92 1.23 4.79
N GLU A 271 -10.52 2.47 5.10
CA GLU A 271 -9.12 2.87 5.23
C GLU A 271 -8.40 2.07 6.32
N LYS A 272 -9.04 1.89 7.49
CA LYS A 272 -8.51 1.08 8.59
C LYS A 272 -8.38 -0.41 8.25
N ALA A 273 -9.18 -0.90 7.31
CA ALA A 273 -9.08 -2.24 6.74
C ALA A 273 -8.06 -2.32 5.59
N PHE A 274 -7.41 -1.22 5.22
CA PHE A 274 -6.48 -1.10 4.11
C PHE A 274 -7.09 -1.40 2.72
N LEU A 275 -8.41 -1.28 2.57
CA LEU A 275 -9.08 -1.54 1.29
C LEU A 275 -8.98 -0.37 0.31
N LEU A 276 -8.79 0.82 0.84
CA LEU A 276 -8.65 2.06 0.07
C LEU A 276 -7.93 3.13 0.89
N GLU A 277 -7.64 4.25 0.26
CA GLU A 277 -7.17 5.49 0.89
C GLU A 277 -7.84 6.69 0.26
N LEU A 278 -8.21 7.67 1.09
CA LEU A 278 -8.64 8.98 0.66
C LEU A 278 -7.45 9.93 0.64
N VAL A 279 -6.95 10.22 -0.56
CA VAL A 279 -5.84 11.15 -0.78
C VAL A 279 -6.39 12.58 -0.76
N TYR A 280 -5.99 13.36 0.27
CA TYR A 280 -6.48 14.73 0.44
C TYR A 280 -5.54 15.75 -0.22
N PRO A 281 -6.09 16.88 -0.72
CA PRO A 281 -5.26 17.92 -1.28
C PRO A 281 -4.52 18.71 -0.20
N VAL A 282 -3.40 19.31 -0.63
CA VAL A 282 -2.68 20.37 0.09
C VAL A 282 -2.73 21.66 -0.72
N THR A 283 -2.65 22.80 -0.07
CA THR A 283 -2.65 24.11 -0.73
C THR A 283 -1.31 24.83 -0.58
N ASN A 284 -0.49 24.40 0.38
CA ASN A 284 0.85 24.93 0.58
C ASN A 284 1.87 24.28 -0.39
N VAL A 285 2.96 24.99 -0.63
CA VAL A 285 4.06 24.57 -1.51
C VAL A 285 5.38 24.40 -0.75
N GLN A 286 5.30 24.41 0.58
CA GLN A 286 6.43 24.26 1.50
C GLN A 286 6.05 23.27 2.62
N ALA A 287 7.05 22.53 3.12
CA ALA A 287 6.87 21.69 4.30
C ALA A 287 6.61 22.54 5.56
N PRO A 288 5.88 21.98 6.55
CA PRO A 288 5.28 20.66 6.57
C PRO A 288 4.01 20.55 5.69
N VAL A 289 3.77 19.34 5.18
CA VAL A 289 2.54 19.04 4.42
C VAL A 289 1.35 19.09 5.37
N THR A 290 0.31 19.83 5.00
CA THR A 290 -0.94 19.91 5.78
C THR A 290 -2.13 19.61 4.89
N SER A 291 -2.75 18.46 5.12
CA SER A 291 -3.91 18.01 4.34
C SER A 291 -5.15 18.86 4.60
N ALA A 292 -5.82 19.29 3.54
CA ALA A 292 -7.04 20.09 3.60
C ALA A 292 -8.30 19.17 3.67
N PHE A 293 -8.56 18.56 4.81
CA PHE A 293 -9.64 17.58 5.03
C PHE A 293 -11.06 18.08 4.75
N LYS A 294 -11.26 19.39 4.59
CA LYS A 294 -12.55 19.97 4.20
C LYS A 294 -12.78 19.92 2.68
N ARG A 295 -11.71 19.70 1.90
CA ARG A 295 -11.78 19.59 0.43
C ARG A 295 -12.06 18.15 0.02
N ALA A 296 -12.54 17.98 -1.21
CA ALA A 296 -12.83 16.67 -1.80
C ALA A 296 -11.53 15.87 -2.01
N PRO A 297 -11.45 14.62 -1.52
CA PRO A 297 -10.29 13.75 -1.71
C PRO A 297 -10.34 13.00 -3.04
N LYS A 298 -9.19 12.47 -3.50
CA LYS A 298 -9.11 11.41 -4.52
C LYS A 298 -9.31 10.04 -3.86
N LEU A 299 -10.01 9.13 -4.55
CA LEU A 299 -10.25 7.76 -4.08
C LEU A 299 -9.21 6.81 -4.69
N MET A 300 -8.37 6.23 -3.84
CA MET A 300 -7.39 5.21 -4.24
C MET A 300 -7.75 3.86 -3.60
N TRP A 301 -8.07 2.88 -4.41
CA TRP A 301 -8.32 1.52 -3.96
C TRP A 301 -7.02 0.75 -3.66
N LEU A 302 -7.15 -0.39 -3.01
CA LEU A 302 -6.03 -1.24 -2.61
C LEU A 302 -5.16 -1.68 -3.79
N ASP A 303 -5.80 -2.05 -4.91
CA ASP A 303 -5.11 -2.72 -6.01
C ASP A 303 -5.77 -2.41 -7.36
N THR A 304 -4.95 -2.14 -8.37
CA THR A 304 -5.40 -1.77 -9.71
C THR A 304 -6.11 -2.92 -10.44
N GLY A 305 -5.65 -4.16 -10.27
CA GLY A 305 -6.28 -5.33 -10.89
C GLY A 305 -7.69 -5.56 -10.35
N LEU A 306 -7.90 -5.37 -9.05
CA LEU A 306 -9.24 -5.39 -8.44
C LEU A 306 -10.13 -4.30 -9.02
N VAL A 307 -9.61 -3.08 -9.21
CA VAL A 307 -10.35 -1.98 -9.84
C VAL A 307 -10.75 -2.34 -11.26
N ASN A 308 -9.82 -2.81 -12.08
CA ASN A 308 -10.07 -3.18 -13.47
C ASN A 308 -11.14 -4.26 -13.60
N PHE A 309 -11.08 -5.25 -12.72
CA PHE A 309 -12.05 -6.35 -12.71
C PHE A 309 -13.43 -5.90 -12.19
N ALA A 310 -13.48 -5.21 -11.06
CA ALA A 310 -14.74 -4.77 -10.44
C ALA A 310 -15.49 -3.71 -11.25
N ALA A 311 -14.76 -2.89 -12.02
CA ALA A 311 -15.34 -1.93 -12.96
C ALA A 311 -15.78 -2.54 -14.30
N ASN A 312 -15.60 -3.86 -14.49
CA ASN A 312 -15.90 -4.60 -15.74
C ASN A 312 -15.18 -4.09 -16.98
N ILE A 313 -14.01 -3.50 -16.83
CA ILE A 313 -13.23 -2.93 -17.95
C ILE A 313 -12.04 -3.79 -18.34
N GLN A 314 -11.72 -4.80 -17.55
CA GLN A 314 -10.56 -5.67 -17.79
C GLN A 314 -10.59 -6.28 -19.19
N THR A 315 -11.78 -6.66 -19.67
CA THR A 315 -11.96 -7.23 -21.02
C THR A 315 -11.68 -6.22 -22.12
N GLU A 316 -12.05 -4.95 -21.92
CA GLU A 316 -11.80 -3.86 -22.88
C GLU A 316 -10.33 -3.47 -22.95
N LEU A 317 -9.61 -3.67 -21.84
CA LEU A 317 -8.18 -3.39 -21.75
C LEU A 317 -7.32 -4.51 -22.36
N ILE A 318 -7.84 -5.75 -22.42
CA ILE A 318 -7.16 -6.87 -23.06
C ILE A 318 -7.08 -6.61 -24.58
N GLY A 319 -5.87 -6.48 -25.11
CA GLY A 319 -5.63 -6.20 -26.53
C GLY A 319 -5.31 -4.74 -26.86
N ASN A 320 -5.47 -3.81 -25.95
CA ASN A 320 -4.98 -2.45 -26.12
C ASN A 320 -3.45 -2.40 -26.00
N LYS A 321 -2.79 -1.66 -26.92
CA LYS A 321 -1.33 -1.53 -26.92
C LYS A 321 -0.82 -0.69 -25.75
N ASP A 322 -1.60 0.30 -25.34
CA ASP A 322 -1.33 1.13 -24.17
C ASP A 322 -2.57 1.18 -23.28
N ILE A 323 -2.53 0.37 -22.24
CA ILE A 323 -3.62 0.24 -21.28
C ILE A 323 -3.83 1.51 -20.45
N ILE A 324 -2.75 2.29 -20.27
CA ILE A 324 -2.77 3.52 -19.49
C ILE A 324 -3.58 4.59 -20.23
N ASP A 325 -3.43 4.69 -21.54
CA ASP A 325 -4.20 5.63 -22.36
C ASP A 325 -5.68 5.23 -22.42
N ALA A 326 -5.98 3.91 -22.42
CA ALA A 326 -7.35 3.39 -22.48
C ALA A 326 -8.22 3.83 -21.28
N TRP A 327 -7.62 4.14 -20.13
CA TRP A 327 -8.34 4.57 -18.93
C TRP A 327 -8.29 6.07 -18.66
N LEU A 328 -8.17 6.87 -19.71
CA LEU A 328 -8.30 8.33 -19.63
C LEU A 328 -7.49 8.98 -18.48
N GLY A 329 -6.35 8.39 -18.13
CA GLY A 329 -5.47 8.89 -17.08
C GLY A 329 -5.81 8.47 -15.66
N ALA A 330 -7.08 8.16 -15.33
CA ALA A 330 -7.46 7.83 -13.94
C ALA A 330 -6.75 6.58 -13.40
N ILE A 331 -6.61 5.54 -14.23
CA ILE A 331 -5.89 4.32 -13.85
C ILE A 331 -4.38 4.57 -13.74
N ALA A 332 -3.83 5.50 -14.52
CA ALA A 332 -2.42 5.86 -14.43
C ALA A 332 -2.09 6.51 -13.08
N GLU A 333 -2.94 7.43 -12.60
CA GLU A 333 -2.78 8.01 -11.27
C GLU A 333 -2.95 6.93 -10.18
N HIS A 334 -3.91 6.03 -10.35
CA HIS A 334 -4.16 4.97 -9.38
C HIS A 334 -2.98 4.01 -9.24
N ILE A 335 -2.40 3.53 -10.34
CA ILE A 335 -1.24 2.63 -10.29
C ILE A 335 0.02 3.34 -9.76
N VAL A 336 0.21 4.61 -10.09
CA VAL A 336 1.29 5.42 -9.52
C VAL A 336 1.11 5.59 -8.01
N ALA A 337 -0.12 5.83 -7.52
CA ALA A 337 -0.39 5.88 -6.09
C ALA A 337 -0.07 4.54 -5.41
N GLN A 338 -0.42 3.40 -6.02
CA GLN A 338 -0.10 2.07 -5.52
C GLN A 338 1.41 1.86 -5.39
N GLU A 339 2.19 2.24 -6.39
CA GLU A 339 3.65 2.12 -6.38
C GLU A 339 4.30 3.11 -5.39
N LEU A 340 3.85 4.36 -5.35
CA LEU A 340 4.36 5.36 -4.39
C LEU A 340 4.13 4.94 -2.93
N LYS A 341 3.03 4.24 -2.62
CA LYS A 341 2.78 3.68 -1.29
C LYS A 341 3.81 2.64 -0.87
N VAL A 342 4.25 1.80 -1.80
CA VAL A 342 5.30 0.80 -1.51
C VAL A 342 6.60 1.50 -1.16
N VAL A 343 6.95 2.56 -1.92
CA VAL A 343 8.17 3.36 -1.69
C VAL A 343 8.10 4.15 -0.37
N ALA A 344 6.94 4.73 -0.06
CA ALA A 344 6.75 5.56 1.14
C ALA A 344 6.71 4.74 2.44
N ASN A 345 6.42 3.44 2.37
CA ASN A 345 6.30 2.56 3.53
C ASN A 345 7.62 2.26 4.26
N ASP A 346 8.72 2.94 3.90
CA ASP A 346 10.02 2.59 4.45
C ASP A 346 10.19 2.88 5.94
N HIS A 347 9.47 3.82 6.56
CA HIS A 347 9.61 4.05 8.01
C HIS A 347 8.40 4.69 8.71
N TYR A 348 7.40 5.25 7.99
CA TYR A 348 6.26 5.95 8.59
C TYR A 348 5.00 5.75 7.75
N ILE A 349 3.84 5.94 8.38
CA ILE A 349 2.56 6.03 7.68
C ILE A 349 2.55 7.36 6.92
N HIS A 350 3.11 7.38 5.72
CA HIS A 350 3.01 8.53 4.83
C HIS A 350 1.66 8.45 4.10
N HIS A 351 0.83 9.45 4.33
CA HIS A 351 -0.35 9.66 3.50
C HIS A 351 0.10 10.37 2.21
N LEU A 352 -0.37 9.85 1.09
CA LEU A 352 -0.23 10.56 -0.18
C LEU A 352 -1.07 11.85 -0.14
N ASN A 353 -0.58 12.87 -0.80
CA ASN A 353 -1.29 14.12 -0.99
C ASN A 353 -1.16 14.57 -2.45
N PHE A 354 -2.15 15.31 -2.95
CA PHE A 354 -2.07 16.05 -4.19
C PHE A 354 -2.12 17.56 -3.92
N TRP A 355 -1.73 18.40 -4.87
CA TRP A 355 -1.77 19.83 -4.66
C TRP A 355 -2.86 20.49 -5.47
N VAL A 356 -3.53 21.47 -4.87
CA VAL A 356 -4.48 22.36 -5.54
C VAL A 356 -4.13 23.81 -5.22
N ARG A 357 -4.21 24.67 -6.23
CA ARG A 357 -3.96 26.10 -6.01
C ARG A 357 -5.09 26.71 -5.19
N ASP A 358 -4.73 27.39 -4.10
CA ASP A 358 -5.68 28.12 -3.24
C ASP A 358 -5.98 29.50 -3.81
N LYS A 359 -6.62 29.53 -4.98
CA LYS A 359 -7.09 30.76 -5.64
C LYS A 359 -8.46 30.49 -6.23
N GLN A 360 -9.42 31.38 -5.93
CA GLN A 360 -10.79 31.28 -6.47
C GLN A 360 -10.76 31.27 -8.00
N GLY A 361 -11.44 30.31 -8.61
CA GLY A 361 -11.47 30.13 -10.08
C GLY A 361 -10.22 29.46 -10.69
N SER A 362 -9.25 28.99 -9.87
CA SER A 362 -8.10 28.22 -10.37
C SER A 362 -8.43 26.73 -10.39
N ASN A 363 -8.14 26.08 -11.51
CA ASN A 363 -8.24 24.63 -11.69
C ASN A 363 -6.85 23.96 -11.72
N ALA A 364 -5.80 24.63 -11.22
CA ALA A 364 -4.47 24.06 -11.20
C ALA A 364 -4.39 22.97 -10.11
N GLU A 365 -4.10 21.76 -10.53
CA GLU A 365 -3.95 20.57 -9.69
C GLU A 365 -2.68 19.82 -10.13
N VAL A 366 -1.90 19.33 -9.17
CA VAL A 366 -0.75 18.42 -9.38
C VAL A 366 -1.10 17.10 -8.71
N ASP A 367 -0.89 15.99 -9.40
CA ASP A 367 -1.45 14.69 -9.05
C ASP A 367 -0.93 14.13 -7.73
N PHE A 368 0.38 14.31 -7.42
CA PHE A 368 0.96 13.95 -6.12
C PHE A 368 2.03 14.95 -5.69
N ILE A 369 2.25 14.97 -4.37
CA ILE A 369 3.36 15.70 -3.74
C ILE A 369 4.25 14.71 -3.02
N TRP A 370 5.54 14.73 -3.36
CA TRP A 370 6.57 13.97 -2.66
C TRP A 370 7.36 14.91 -1.74
N GLN A 371 7.42 14.57 -0.45
CA GLN A 371 8.23 15.34 0.49
C GLN A 371 9.61 14.70 0.65
N GLN A 372 10.67 15.48 0.38
CA GLN A 372 12.06 15.10 0.65
C GLN A 372 12.68 16.15 1.57
N GLY A 373 12.81 15.82 2.85
CA GLY A 373 13.21 16.77 3.88
C GLY A 373 12.25 17.97 3.96
N SER A 374 12.75 19.17 3.75
CA SER A 374 11.94 20.39 3.72
C SER A 374 11.36 20.74 2.34
N MET A 375 11.74 19.99 1.29
CA MET A 375 11.28 20.27 -0.07
C MET A 375 10.02 19.48 -0.39
N LEU A 376 9.07 20.14 -1.06
CA LEU A 376 7.92 19.50 -1.69
C LEU A 376 8.16 19.44 -3.20
N ILE A 377 8.17 18.23 -3.74
CA ILE A 377 8.42 17.94 -5.16
C ILE A 377 7.08 17.58 -5.79
N PRO A 378 6.58 18.35 -6.76
CA PRO A 378 5.36 18.04 -7.46
C PRO A 378 5.58 16.87 -8.43
N ILE A 379 4.64 15.93 -8.45
CA ILE A 379 4.61 14.78 -9.33
C ILE A 379 3.35 14.88 -10.20
N GLU A 380 3.55 14.98 -11.49
CA GLU A 380 2.47 14.97 -12.49
C GLU A 380 2.48 13.64 -13.24
N VAL A 381 1.32 13.00 -13.39
CA VAL A 381 1.16 11.73 -14.10
C VAL A 381 0.54 11.99 -15.47
N LYS A 382 1.16 11.49 -16.51
CA LYS A 382 0.68 11.69 -17.90
C LYS A 382 0.70 10.38 -18.68
N SER A 383 -0.46 9.96 -19.16
CA SER A 383 -0.61 8.78 -20.02
C SER A 383 -0.11 9.00 -21.45
N GLY A 384 -0.10 10.25 -21.96
CA GLY A 384 0.26 10.58 -23.35
C GLY A 384 1.55 11.41 -23.50
N HIS A 385 2.04 11.50 -24.75
CA HIS A 385 3.30 12.19 -25.06
C HIS A 385 3.21 13.74 -25.05
N ASN A 386 2.04 14.33 -25.28
CA ASN A 386 1.84 15.77 -25.49
C ASN A 386 1.25 16.49 -24.26
N ALA A 387 1.73 16.21 -23.09
CA ALA A 387 1.14 16.74 -21.88
C ALA A 387 1.68 18.12 -21.49
N HIS A 388 0.78 19.09 -21.39
CA HIS A 388 1.09 20.41 -20.85
C HIS A 388 1.37 20.34 -19.33
N LEU A 389 2.44 21.01 -18.89
CA LEU A 389 2.86 21.03 -17.47
C LEU A 389 2.39 22.30 -16.74
N ARG A 390 1.23 22.86 -17.13
CA ARG A 390 0.74 24.14 -16.57
C ARG A 390 0.57 24.11 -15.06
N SER A 391 0.05 23.02 -14.51
CA SER A 391 -0.13 22.86 -13.06
C SER A 391 1.21 22.77 -12.34
N VAL A 392 2.15 21.98 -12.86
CA VAL A 392 3.52 21.88 -12.32
C VAL A 392 4.22 23.24 -12.37
N GLN A 393 4.15 23.95 -13.50
CA GLN A 393 4.72 25.29 -13.62
C GLN A 393 4.10 26.25 -12.60
N SER A 394 2.78 26.20 -12.40
CA SER A 394 2.07 27.00 -11.41
C SER A 394 2.53 26.68 -9.97
N PHE A 395 2.76 25.41 -9.66
CA PHE A 395 3.34 24.99 -8.39
C PHE A 395 4.77 25.54 -8.23
N MET A 396 5.61 25.34 -9.26
CA MET A 396 7.00 25.73 -9.23
C MET A 396 7.17 27.25 -9.09
N ASP A 397 6.30 28.06 -9.68
CA ASP A 397 6.32 29.52 -9.49
C ASP A 397 6.09 29.95 -8.03
N LEU A 398 5.35 29.16 -7.27
CA LEU A 398 5.03 29.44 -5.86
C LEU A 398 6.03 28.77 -4.88
N SER A 399 6.68 27.69 -5.30
CA SER A 399 7.60 26.91 -4.48
C SER A 399 9.01 27.51 -4.46
N ALA A 400 9.77 27.31 -3.38
CA ALA A 400 11.21 27.57 -3.34
C ALA A 400 12.04 26.44 -3.97
N GLY A 401 11.43 25.27 -4.23
CA GLY A 401 12.09 24.12 -4.84
C GLY A 401 12.53 24.36 -6.29
N ASP A 402 13.41 23.51 -6.78
CA ASP A 402 14.00 23.55 -8.12
C ASP A 402 13.84 22.26 -8.91
N THR A 403 13.02 21.32 -8.42
CA THR A 403 12.86 19.99 -9.00
C THR A 403 11.37 19.63 -9.07
N ALA A 404 10.97 19.07 -10.19
CA ALA A 404 9.62 18.51 -10.43
C ALA A 404 9.74 17.17 -11.17
N ILE A 405 8.72 16.33 -11.08
CA ILE A 405 8.68 15.01 -11.69
C ILE A 405 7.47 14.92 -12.62
N ARG A 406 7.68 14.37 -13.80
CA ARG A 406 6.63 13.90 -14.69
C ARG A 406 6.75 12.39 -14.82
N ILE A 407 5.75 11.63 -14.36
CA ILE A 407 5.66 10.20 -14.59
C ILE A 407 4.89 9.98 -15.88
N TRP A 408 5.48 9.24 -16.83
CA TRP A 408 4.93 9.12 -18.17
C TRP A 408 5.32 7.84 -18.92
N SER A 409 4.73 7.60 -20.07
CA SER A 409 5.05 6.45 -20.92
C SER A 409 6.32 6.62 -21.77
N GLY A 410 6.94 7.79 -21.79
CA GLY A 410 8.18 8.03 -22.53
C GLY A 410 9.46 7.67 -21.76
N PRO A 411 10.64 7.83 -22.39
CA PRO A 411 11.91 7.45 -21.78
C PRO A 411 12.33 8.37 -20.63
N TYR A 412 13.28 7.89 -19.82
CA TYR A 412 13.89 8.68 -18.76
C TYR A 412 14.72 9.83 -19.33
N SER A 413 14.51 11.04 -18.81
CA SER A 413 15.37 12.20 -19.03
C SER A 413 15.29 13.19 -17.87
N VAL A 414 16.26 14.09 -17.81
CA VAL A 414 16.25 15.23 -16.88
C VAL A 414 16.43 16.49 -17.70
N ASP A 415 15.37 17.29 -17.77
CA ASP A 415 15.32 18.49 -18.60
C ASP A 415 15.35 19.75 -17.75
N LYS A 416 15.95 20.83 -18.27
CA LYS A 416 15.83 22.15 -17.67
C LYS A 416 14.62 22.86 -18.30
N VAL A 417 13.63 23.18 -17.48
CA VAL A 417 12.38 23.82 -17.90
C VAL A 417 12.28 25.20 -17.23
N THR A 418 11.70 26.16 -17.95
CA THR A 418 11.42 27.50 -17.42
C THR A 418 9.93 27.75 -17.40
N THR A 419 9.41 28.26 -16.29
CA THR A 419 7.99 28.65 -16.19
C THR A 419 7.72 29.91 -17.01
N PRO A 420 6.45 30.22 -17.32
CA PRO A 420 6.09 31.50 -17.95
C PRO A 420 6.55 32.74 -17.16
N ASN A 421 6.71 32.62 -15.83
CA ASN A 421 7.19 33.70 -14.96
C ASN A 421 8.73 33.76 -14.83
N GLY A 422 9.47 32.97 -15.61
CA GLY A 422 10.94 33.01 -15.70
C GLY A 422 11.68 32.14 -14.69
N LYS A 423 10.99 31.36 -13.84
CA LYS A 423 11.66 30.45 -12.91
C LYS A 423 12.13 29.18 -13.62
N SER A 424 13.43 28.87 -13.53
CA SER A 424 14.01 27.62 -14.03
C SER A 424 13.99 26.53 -12.98
N PHE A 425 13.70 25.29 -13.41
CA PHE A 425 13.71 24.09 -12.57
C PHE A 425 14.12 22.86 -13.37
N LYS A 426 14.52 21.78 -12.68
CA LYS A 426 14.79 20.47 -13.24
C LYS A 426 13.50 19.68 -13.34
N LEU A 427 13.16 19.19 -14.52
CA LEU A 427 12.06 18.27 -14.75
C LEU A 427 12.61 16.87 -14.95
N ILE A 428 12.35 15.97 -14.02
CA ILE A 428 12.66 14.54 -14.14
C ILE A 428 11.51 13.89 -14.88
N ASN A 429 11.74 13.46 -16.12
CA ASN A 429 10.81 12.66 -16.88
C ASN A 429 11.06 11.19 -16.51
N LEU A 430 10.15 10.62 -15.74
CA LEU A 430 10.28 9.31 -15.14
C LEU A 430 9.33 8.32 -15.82
N PRO A 431 9.82 7.27 -16.48
CA PRO A 431 8.97 6.19 -16.97
C PRO A 431 8.18 5.54 -15.83
N PHE A 432 6.96 5.10 -16.09
CA PHE A 432 6.10 4.44 -15.09
C PHE A 432 6.81 3.31 -14.34
N TYR A 433 7.60 2.50 -15.02
CA TYR A 433 8.30 1.37 -14.42
C TYR A 433 9.41 1.77 -13.42
N TYR A 434 9.79 3.04 -13.35
CA TYR A 434 10.78 3.56 -12.40
C TYR A 434 10.19 4.22 -11.15
N VAL A 435 8.87 4.19 -10.94
CA VAL A 435 8.24 4.81 -9.76
C VAL A 435 8.82 4.25 -8.46
N ASN A 436 9.06 2.94 -8.40
CA ASN A 436 9.69 2.31 -7.23
C ASN A 436 11.13 2.80 -6.94
N CYS A 437 11.82 3.33 -7.96
CA CYS A 437 13.19 3.84 -7.82
C CYS A 437 13.25 5.34 -7.54
N LEU A 438 12.10 5.97 -7.29
CA LEU A 438 12.01 7.42 -7.08
C LEU A 438 13.03 7.96 -6.07
N PRO A 439 13.22 7.38 -4.86
CA PRO A 439 14.22 7.87 -3.91
C PRO A 439 15.65 7.79 -4.45
N LEU A 440 15.99 6.70 -5.12
CA LEU A 440 17.32 6.50 -5.73
C LEU A 440 17.59 7.55 -6.80
N ILE A 441 16.62 7.78 -7.68
CA ILE A 441 16.72 8.76 -8.78
C ILE A 441 16.78 10.18 -8.22
N LEU A 442 15.95 10.51 -7.24
CA LEU A 442 15.99 11.82 -6.59
C LEU A 442 17.35 12.08 -5.95
N LYS A 443 17.91 11.10 -5.24
CA LYS A 443 19.25 11.21 -4.64
C LYS A 443 20.32 11.48 -5.70
N SER A 444 20.27 10.81 -6.86
CA SER A 444 21.23 10.99 -7.95
C SER A 444 21.14 12.39 -8.61
N VAL A 445 19.91 12.92 -8.76
CA VAL A 445 19.66 14.22 -9.44
C VAL A 445 19.85 15.41 -8.52
N THR A 446 19.47 15.29 -7.23
CA THR A 446 19.51 16.39 -6.27
C THR A 446 20.80 16.42 -5.43
N GLY A 447 21.57 15.31 -5.39
CA GLY A 447 22.78 15.19 -4.57
C GLY A 447 22.52 15.15 -3.07
N LYS A 448 21.26 14.92 -2.64
CA LYS A 448 20.82 14.96 -1.24
C LYS A 448 20.24 13.62 -0.82
#